data_9ee3a5493ebb4c874143c0462f1dc4c0
#
_entry.id   9ee3a5493ebb4c874143c0462f1dc4c0
#
_cell.length_a   1.000
_cell.length_b   1.000
_cell.length_c   1.000
_cell.angle_alpha   90.00
_cell.angle_beta   90.00
_cell.angle_gamma   90.00
#
_symmetry.space_group_name_H-M   'P 1'
#
loop_
_entity.id
_entity.type
_entity.pdbx_description
1 polymer ?
#
loop_
_entity_poly.entity_id
_entity_poly.type
_entity_poly.pdbx_seq_one_letter_code
_entity_poly.pdbx_strand_id
1 'polypeptide(L)'
;RDSSTSRGLGDVYKRQTKMSLKLADYTITEAGFGADLGAEKFLDIKCRMAGLKPSAVVIVATVRALKYNGGVPKAELNAENLEALEKGMPNLLKHVSNIKNVYKLPCVVAINAFPTDTEAELKLVEEKCKELGVNVVLSEVWAKGGEGGVALAEEVVRLCDQPNDFTYAYDLEGSIEEKLNAIVQKIYGGSRVVLTANAQKQAKQLEALGFGNCPICVAKTQYSLCLLYTSP
;
A
#
# COMPACT_ATOMS: atom_id res chain seq x y z
N ARG A 1 -10.54 19.49 0.55
CA ARG A 1 -11.79 18.72 0.60
C ARG A 1 -12.28 18.75 2.04
N ASP A 2 -13.47 19.17 2.18
CA ASP A 2 -14.11 19.52 3.44
C ASP A 2 -14.14 18.32 4.40
N SER A 3 -13.46 18.42 5.53
CA SER A 3 -13.40 17.37 6.55
C SER A 3 -14.74 17.23 7.32
N SER A 4 -15.66 18.18 7.15
CA SER A 4 -16.97 18.15 7.82
C SER A 4 -17.93 17.10 7.27
N THR A 5 -17.71 16.64 6.03
CA THR A 5 -18.50 15.59 5.38
C THR A 5 -18.01 14.16 5.71
N SER A 6 -16.93 14.00 6.46
CA SER A 6 -16.27 12.70 6.64
C SER A 6 -17.03 11.72 7.53
N ARG A 7 -17.89 12.17 8.46
CA ARG A 7 -18.63 11.25 9.34
C ARG A 7 -19.70 10.44 8.63
N GLY A 8 -20.39 11.03 7.66
CA GLY A 8 -21.36 10.31 6.82
C GLY A 8 -20.70 9.49 5.72
N LEU A 9 -19.64 9.99 5.10
CA LEU A 9 -18.93 9.33 4.01
C LEU A 9 -18.24 8.02 4.44
N GLY A 10 -17.63 7.96 5.62
CA GLY A 10 -17.03 6.73 6.13
C GLY A 10 -18.03 5.57 6.23
N ASP A 11 -19.25 5.82 6.65
CA ASP A 11 -20.31 4.82 6.71
C ASP A 11 -20.86 4.47 5.32
N VAL A 12 -21.01 5.44 4.43
CA VAL A 12 -21.42 5.22 3.05
C VAL A 12 -20.42 4.32 2.33
N TYR A 13 -19.12 4.58 2.39
CA TYR A 13 -18.09 3.75 1.75
C TYR A 13 -18.04 2.33 2.31
N LYS A 14 -18.26 2.12 3.61
CA LYS A 14 -18.36 0.79 4.19
C LYS A 14 -19.60 0.04 3.67
N ARG A 15 -20.73 0.71 3.60
CA ARG A 15 -21.98 0.14 3.08
C ARG A 15 -21.90 -0.17 1.60
N GLN A 16 -21.33 0.71 0.80
CA GLN A 16 -21.10 0.49 -0.64
C GLN A 16 -20.24 -0.75 -0.87
N THR A 17 -19.09 -0.88 -0.18
CA THR A 17 -18.23 -2.06 -0.32
C THR A 17 -18.96 -3.35 0.09
N LYS A 18 -19.70 -3.33 1.21
CA LYS A 18 -20.50 -4.48 1.64
C LYS A 18 -21.62 -4.82 0.67
N MET A 19 -22.22 -3.82 0.04
CA MET A 19 -23.26 -4.01 -0.97
C MET A 19 -22.66 -4.63 -2.23
N SER A 20 -21.52 -4.11 -2.72
CA SER A 20 -20.84 -4.65 -3.88
C SER A 20 -20.46 -6.13 -3.71
N LEU A 21 -19.96 -6.51 -2.52
CA LEU A 21 -19.63 -7.88 -2.18
C LEU A 21 -20.83 -8.84 -2.15
N LYS A 22 -22.07 -8.31 -2.09
CA LYS A 22 -23.30 -9.11 -2.17
C LYS A 22 -23.87 -9.20 -3.58
N LEU A 23 -23.46 -8.31 -4.47
CA LEU A 23 -24.06 -8.17 -5.81
C LEU A 23 -23.12 -8.63 -6.92
N ALA A 24 -21.84 -8.87 -6.65
CA ALA A 24 -20.85 -9.24 -7.64
C ALA A 24 -19.96 -10.37 -7.14
N ASP A 25 -19.48 -11.21 -8.07
CA ASP A 25 -18.54 -12.29 -7.79
C ASP A 25 -17.17 -11.71 -7.36
N TYR A 26 -16.76 -10.60 -7.97
CA TYR A 26 -15.55 -9.88 -7.64
C TYR A 26 -15.86 -8.41 -7.36
N THR A 27 -15.30 -7.88 -6.28
CA THR A 27 -15.38 -6.47 -5.93
C THR A 27 -13.98 -5.88 -5.85
N ILE A 28 -13.70 -4.90 -6.70
CA ILE A 28 -12.43 -4.20 -6.73
C ILE A 28 -12.61 -2.83 -6.08
N THR A 29 -11.75 -2.49 -5.14
CA THR A 29 -11.74 -1.18 -4.49
C THR A 29 -10.35 -0.56 -4.58
N GLU A 30 -10.30 0.76 -4.64
CA GLU A 30 -9.06 1.50 -4.54
C GLU A 30 -8.76 1.83 -3.08
N ALA A 31 -7.49 1.73 -2.68
CA ALA A 31 -6.96 2.35 -1.48
C ALA A 31 -6.42 3.75 -1.82
N GLY A 32 -6.34 4.65 -0.85
CA GLY A 32 -5.77 5.98 -1.08
C GLY A 32 -4.31 5.90 -1.53
N PHE A 33 -3.81 6.98 -2.14
CA PHE A 33 -2.46 7.07 -2.69
C PHE A 33 -1.38 6.64 -1.70
N GLY A 34 -0.42 5.86 -2.20
CA GLY A 34 0.69 5.30 -1.44
C GLY A 34 0.30 4.08 -0.60
N ALA A 35 0.93 2.93 -0.84
CA ALA A 35 0.58 1.69 -0.14
C ALA A 35 0.91 1.76 1.37
N ASP A 36 1.88 2.55 1.76
CA ASP A 36 2.18 2.84 3.17
C ASP A 36 1.20 3.84 3.82
N LEU A 37 0.45 4.59 3.01
CA LEU A 37 -0.54 5.57 3.45
C LEU A 37 -1.96 5.01 3.35
N GLY A 38 -2.42 4.81 2.12
CA GLY A 38 -3.79 4.42 1.82
C GLY A 38 -4.07 2.95 2.10
N ALA A 39 -3.19 2.05 1.71
CA ALA A 39 -3.40 0.62 1.97
C ALA A 39 -3.32 0.29 3.46
N GLU A 40 -2.39 0.88 4.22
CA GLU A 40 -2.34 0.70 5.68
C GLU A 40 -3.65 1.12 6.32
N LYS A 41 -4.18 2.32 6.00
CA LYS A 41 -5.46 2.78 6.54
C LYS A 41 -6.65 1.93 6.07
N PHE A 42 -6.61 1.48 4.83
CA PHE A 42 -7.65 0.59 4.30
C PHE A 42 -7.68 -0.73 5.07
N LEU A 43 -6.53 -1.35 5.28
CA LEU A 43 -6.41 -2.65 5.95
C LEU A 43 -6.64 -2.54 7.47
N ASP A 44 -5.91 -1.66 8.15
CA ASP A 44 -5.96 -1.58 9.61
C ASP A 44 -7.18 -0.83 10.16
N ILE A 45 -7.80 0.05 9.38
CA ILE A 45 -8.98 0.80 9.83
C ILE A 45 -10.24 0.32 9.11
N LYS A 46 -10.32 0.48 7.78
CA LYS A 46 -11.57 0.20 7.05
C LYS A 46 -11.93 -1.28 7.11
N CYS A 47 -11.00 -2.19 6.83
CA CYS A 47 -11.25 -3.63 6.87
C CYS A 47 -11.66 -4.07 8.28
N ARG A 48 -10.95 -3.61 9.30
CA ARG A 48 -11.27 -3.90 10.69
C ARG A 48 -12.67 -3.43 11.08
N MET A 49 -12.99 -2.15 10.81
CA MET A 49 -14.30 -1.57 11.20
C MET A 49 -15.48 -2.13 10.40
N ALA A 50 -15.25 -2.60 9.18
CA ALA A 50 -16.29 -3.12 8.30
C ALA A 50 -16.36 -4.65 8.29
N GLY A 51 -15.44 -5.36 8.96
CA GLY A 51 -15.35 -6.82 8.93
C GLY A 51 -15.01 -7.33 7.52
N LEU A 52 -14.14 -6.61 6.79
CA LEU A 52 -13.71 -7.00 5.46
C LEU A 52 -12.42 -7.81 5.54
N LYS A 53 -12.29 -8.79 4.66
CA LYS A 53 -11.08 -9.58 4.48
C LYS A 53 -10.73 -9.60 2.99
N PRO A 54 -9.72 -8.84 2.55
CA PRO A 54 -9.31 -8.84 1.15
C PRO A 54 -8.81 -10.22 0.72
N SER A 55 -9.10 -10.62 -0.51
CA SER A 55 -8.60 -11.87 -1.09
C SER A 55 -7.23 -11.69 -1.73
N ALA A 56 -7.00 -10.57 -2.39
CA ALA A 56 -5.74 -10.24 -3.04
C ALA A 56 -5.50 -8.74 -3.07
N VAL A 57 -4.26 -8.33 -3.33
CA VAL A 57 -3.86 -6.91 -3.47
C VAL A 57 -3.12 -6.72 -4.80
N VAL A 58 -3.51 -5.70 -5.54
CA VAL A 58 -2.77 -5.22 -6.71
C VAL A 58 -1.94 -4.00 -6.30
N ILE A 59 -0.62 -4.10 -6.43
CA ILE A 59 0.30 -2.99 -6.21
C ILE A 59 0.63 -2.39 -7.57
N VAL A 60 0.14 -1.18 -7.83
CA VAL A 60 0.42 -0.49 -9.09
C VAL A 60 1.76 0.24 -8.98
N ALA A 61 2.66 -0.03 -9.91
CA ALA A 61 3.96 0.62 -10.02
C ALA A 61 4.17 1.20 -11.43
N THR A 62 5.06 2.17 -11.56
CA THR A 62 5.55 2.66 -12.84
C THR A 62 7.07 2.72 -12.82
N VAL A 63 7.73 2.35 -13.91
CA VAL A 63 9.19 2.48 -14.08
C VAL A 63 9.63 3.92 -13.79
N ARG A 64 8.87 4.91 -14.26
CA ARG A 64 9.14 6.33 -14.02
C ARG A 64 9.18 6.70 -12.54
N ALA A 65 8.22 6.22 -11.75
CA ALA A 65 8.19 6.48 -10.31
C ALA A 65 9.38 5.83 -9.59
N LEU A 66 9.76 4.62 -10.01
CA LEU A 66 10.91 3.93 -9.44
C LEU A 66 12.23 4.64 -9.80
N LYS A 67 12.42 5.07 -11.05
CA LYS A 67 13.58 5.90 -11.45
C LYS A 67 13.62 7.22 -10.67
N TYR A 68 12.47 7.87 -10.47
CA TYR A 68 12.40 9.09 -9.63
C TYR A 68 12.82 8.82 -8.18
N ASN A 69 12.37 7.71 -7.60
CA ASN A 69 12.81 7.27 -6.28
C ASN A 69 14.31 6.93 -6.23
N GLY A 70 14.89 6.51 -7.35
CA GLY A 70 16.33 6.31 -7.52
C GLY A 70 17.14 7.57 -7.79
N GLY A 71 16.51 8.75 -7.78
CA GLY A 71 17.17 10.04 -7.87
C GLY A 71 17.17 10.70 -9.25
N VAL A 72 16.46 10.15 -10.26
CA VAL A 72 16.36 10.75 -11.60
C VAL A 72 15.46 11.99 -11.55
N PRO A 73 15.87 13.13 -12.08
CA PRO A 73 15.03 14.32 -12.19
C PRO A 73 13.81 14.06 -13.07
N LYS A 74 12.69 14.73 -12.77
CA LYS A 74 11.43 14.54 -13.51
C LYS A 74 11.52 14.74 -15.02
N ALA A 75 12.41 15.63 -15.48
CA ALA A 75 12.62 15.92 -16.89
C ALA A 75 13.31 14.77 -17.66
N GLU A 76 14.02 13.88 -16.95
CA GLU A 76 14.86 12.83 -17.53
C GLU A 76 14.26 11.42 -17.40
N LEU A 77 13.06 11.29 -16.83
CA LEU A 77 12.42 10.00 -16.55
C LEU A 77 12.07 9.17 -17.79
N ASN A 78 12.11 9.76 -18.99
CA ASN A 78 11.83 9.06 -20.23
C ASN A 78 13.04 8.29 -20.81
N ALA A 79 14.26 8.61 -20.36
CA ALA A 79 15.46 7.91 -20.77
C ALA A 79 15.62 6.63 -19.95
N GLU A 80 16.15 5.57 -20.58
CA GLU A 80 16.52 4.34 -19.87
C GLU A 80 17.56 4.64 -18.79
N ASN A 81 17.34 4.13 -17.60
CA ASN A 81 18.30 4.25 -16.49
C ASN A 81 18.14 3.09 -15.51
N LEU A 82 18.81 1.98 -15.81
CA LEU A 82 18.75 0.77 -14.99
C LEU A 82 19.37 0.96 -13.60
N GLU A 83 20.43 1.76 -13.48
CA GLU A 83 21.07 2.04 -12.19
C GLU A 83 20.13 2.78 -11.25
N ALA A 84 19.47 3.82 -11.73
CA ALA A 84 18.50 4.56 -10.94
C ALA A 84 17.25 3.72 -10.64
N LEU A 85 16.81 2.90 -11.60
CA LEU A 85 15.71 1.97 -11.40
C LEU A 85 16.03 0.98 -10.28
N GLU A 86 17.23 0.39 -10.28
CA GLU A 86 17.67 -0.53 -9.23
C GLU A 86 17.73 0.16 -7.86
N LYS A 87 18.24 1.39 -7.80
CA LYS A 87 18.22 2.21 -6.57
C LYS A 87 16.82 2.51 -6.04
N GLY A 88 15.83 2.62 -6.92
CA GLY A 88 14.43 2.87 -6.55
C GLY A 88 13.64 1.61 -6.20
N MET A 89 14.11 0.42 -6.61
CA MET A 89 13.42 -0.85 -6.35
C MET A 89 13.11 -1.13 -4.88
N PRO A 90 14.00 -0.85 -3.91
CA PRO A 90 13.72 -1.06 -2.50
C PRO A 90 12.40 -0.45 -2.04
N ASN A 91 11.97 0.65 -2.64
CA ASN A 91 10.68 1.28 -2.34
C ASN A 91 9.49 0.35 -2.69
N LEU A 92 9.47 -0.18 -3.91
CA LEU A 92 8.45 -1.15 -4.33
C LEU A 92 8.53 -2.44 -3.51
N LEU A 93 9.74 -2.98 -3.30
CA LEU A 93 9.95 -4.21 -2.56
C LEU A 93 9.49 -4.09 -1.10
N LYS A 94 9.62 -2.89 -0.49
CA LYS A 94 9.07 -2.64 0.85
C LYS A 94 7.54 -2.70 0.85
N HIS A 95 6.87 -2.14 -0.14
CA HIS A 95 5.41 -2.25 -0.26
C HIS A 95 4.96 -3.71 -0.46
N VAL A 96 5.64 -4.45 -1.33
CA VAL A 96 5.40 -5.89 -1.53
C VAL A 96 5.58 -6.65 -0.21
N SER A 97 6.69 -6.41 0.48
CA SER A 97 6.97 -7.03 1.78
C SER A 97 5.91 -6.71 2.83
N ASN A 98 5.41 -5.48 2.88
CA ASN A 98 4.35 -5.10 3.80
C ASN A 98 3.07 -5.90 3.54
N ILE A 99 2.65 -6.03 2.29
CA ILE A 99 1.45 -6.80 1.94
C ILE A 99 1.62 -8.27 2.25
N LYS A 100 2.75 -8.89 1.86
CA LYS A 100 3.00 -10.33 2.06
C LYS A 100 3.28 -10.70 3.51
N ASN A 101 4.17 -9.95 4.16
CA ASN A 101 4.75 -10.38 5.43
C ASN A 101 4.03 -9.77 6.63
N VAL A 102 3.51 -8.54 6.52
CA VAL A 102 2.77 -7.88 7.60
C VAL A 102 1.29 -8.24 7.54
N TYR A 103 0.66 -8.04 6.38
CA TYR A 103 -0.77 -8.30 6.20
C TYR A 103 -1.11 -9.73 5.77
N LYS A 104 -0.12 -10.51 5.34
CA LYS A 104 -0.24 -11.91 4.88
C LYS A 104 -1.26 -12.07 3.76
N LEU A 105 -1.28 -11.13 2.83
CA LEU A 105 -2.17 -11.14 1.67
C LEU A 105 -1.41 -11.55 0.41
N PRO A 106 -2.03 -12.36 -0.46
CA PRO A 106 -1.54 -12.57 -1.82
C PRO A 106 -1.48 -11.22 -2.55
N CYS A 107 -0.43 -11.00 -3.36
CA CYS A 107 -0.35 -9.78 -4.15
C CYS A 107 0.33 -10.01 -5.50
N VAL A 108 0.00 -9.14 -6.44
CA VAL A 108 0.64 -8.99 -7.75
C VAL A 108 1.10 -7.55 -7.91
N VAL A 109 2.22 -7.36 -8.58
CA VAL A 109 2.67 -6.02 -9.01
C VAL A 109 2.17 -5.80 -10.44
N ALA A 110 1.37 -4.77 -10.63
CA ALA A 110 0.95 -4.30 -11.95
C ALA A 110 1.83 -3.13 -12.38
N ILE A 111 2.63 -3.32 -13.43
CA ILE A 111 3.37 -2.21 -14.03
C ILE A 111 2.43 -1.50 -14.99
N ASN A 112 2.06 -0.27 -14.65
CA ASN A 112 1.38 0.62 -15.58
C ASN A 112 2.41 1.12 -16.60
N ALA A 113 2.46 0.46 -17.76
CA ALA A 113 3.50 0.65 -18.76
C ALA A 113 3.33 1.94 -19.55
N PHE A 114 4.42 2.62 -19.76
CA PHE A 114 4.51 3.77 -20.66
C PHE A 114 5.30 3.42 -21.92
N PRO A 115 5.02 4.07 -23.07
CA PRO A 115 5.75 3.79 -24.31
C PRO A 115 7.27 4.01 -24.23
N THR A 116 7.72 4.73 -23.23
CA THR A 116 9.13 5.03 -22.98
C THR A 116 9.83 4.00 -22.09
N ASP A 117 9.08 3.06 -21.50
CA ASP A 117 9.66 2.01 -20.67
C ASP A 117 10.34 0.96 -21.57
N THR A 118 11.58 0.61 -21.26
CA THR A 118 12.35 -0.35 -22.06
C THR A 118 12.14 -1.78 -21.55
N GLU A 119 12.38 -2.77 -22.42
CA GLU A 119 12.31 -4.18 -22.03
C GLU A 119 13.29 -4.51 -20.90
N ALA A 120 14.48 -3.89 -20.90
CA ALA A 120 15.47 -4.09 -19.85
C ALA A 120 14.97 -3.57 -18.50
N GLU A 121 14.31 -2.40 -18.47
CA GLU A 121 13.72 -1.84 -17.26
C GLU A 121 12.57 -2.71 -16.73
N LEU A 122 11.68 -3.16 -17.60
CA LEU A 122 10.57 -4.05 -17.23
C LEU A 122 11.07 -5.37 -16.66
N LYS A 123 12.07 -5.97 -17.31
CA LYS A 123 12.70 -7.22 -16.88
C LYS A 123 13.37 -7.09 -15.50
N LEU A 124 14.05 -5.99 -15.24
CA LEU A 124 14.67 -5.72 -13.94
C LEU A 124 13.63 -5.70 -12.82
N VAL A 125 12.48 -5.01 -13.02
CA VAL A 125 11.40 -4.98 -12.04
C VAL A 125 10.82 -6.38 -11.80
N GLU A 126 10.61 -7.14 -12.88
CA GLU A 126 10.09 -8.50 -12.80
C GLU A 126 11.04 -9.43 -12.01
N GLU A 127 12.33 -9.42 -12.30
CA GLU A 127 13.34 -10.25 -11.63
C GLU A 127 13.40 -9.93 -10.13
N LYS A 128 13.45 -8.65 -9.77
CA LYS A 128 13.47 -8.22 -8.35
C LYS A 128 12.21 -8.58 -7.59
N CYS A 129 11.04 -8.51 -8.20
CA CYS A 129 9.80 -8.93 -7.54
C CYS A 129 9.70 -10.46 -7.41
N LYS A 130 10.21 -11.22 -8.40
CA LYS A 130 10.28 -12.68 -8.34
C LYS A 130 11.14 -13.18 -7.17
N GLU A 131 12.21 -12.46 -6.81
CA GLU A 131 13.02 -12.78 -5.62
C GLU A 131 12.19 -12.82 -4.34
N LEU A 132 11.12 -12.02 -4.27
CA LEU A 132 10.14 -12.02 -3.17
C LEU A 132 8.96 -12.97 -3.40
N GLY A 133 8.98 -13.76 -4.49
CA GLY A 133 7.90 -14.67 -4.86
C GLY A 133 6.60 -13.94 -5.19
N VAL A 134 6.68 -12.80 -5.90
CA VAL A 134 5.54 -12.03 -6.39
C VAL A 134 5.61 -11.89 -7.90
N ASN A 135 4.50 -12.19 -8.56
CA ASN A 135 4.38 -12.01 -10.00
C ASN A 135 4.25 -10.53 -10.36
N VAL A 136 4.81 -10.20 -11.52
CA VAL A 136 4.67 -8.88 -12.14
C VAL A 136 3.87 -9.05 -13.43
N VAL A 137 2.87 -8.22 -13.62
CA VAL A 137 2.06 -8.21 -14.84
C VAL A 137 2.07 -6.81 -15.44
N LEU A 138 2.28 -6.75 -16.74
CA LEU A 138 2.24 -5.51 -17.48
C LEU A 138 0.78 -5.09 -17.70
N SER A 139 0.46 -3.84 -17.38
CA SER A 139 -0.86 -3.26 -17.64
C SER A 139 -0.74 -2.21 -18.74
N GLU A 140 -1.40 -2.48 -19.87
CA GLU A 140 -1.47 -1.59 -21.04
C GLU A 140 -2.90 -1.06 -21.26
N VAL A 141 -3.68 -0.99 -20.20
CA VAL A 141 -5.11 -0.63 -20.28
C VAL A 141 -5.33 0.73 -20.93
N TRP A 142 -4.45 1.69 -20.72
CA TRP A 142 -4.55 3.01 -21.35
C TRP A 142 -4.40 2.97 -22.87
N ALA A 143 -3.60 2.04 -23.41
CA ALA A 143 -3.36 1.92 -24.85
C ALA A 143 -4.32 0.94 -25.53
N LYS A 144 -4.69 -0.15 -24.85
CA LYS A 144 -5.43 -1.28 -25.42
C LYS A 144 -6.83 -1.47 -24.80
N GLY A 145 -7.24 -0.58 -23.88
CA GLY A 145 -8.50 -0.76 -23.18
C GLY A 145 -8.52 -2.04 -22.37
N GLY A 146 -9.67 -2.72 -22.29
CA GLY A 146 -9.84 -3.94 -21.50
C GLY A 146 -8.88 -5.08 -21.88
N GLU A 147 -8.54 -5.20 -23.16
CA GLU A 147 -7.60 -6.22 -23.63
C GLU A 147 -6.21 -6.09 -23.00
N GLY A 148 -5.76 -4.86 -22.74
CA GLY A 148 -4.49 -4.59 -22.06
C GLY A 148 -4.47 -4.96 -20.58
N GLY A 149 -5.60 -5.34 -20.01
CA GLY A 149 -5.74 -5.74 -18.61
C GLY A 149 -6.06 -7.22 -18.37
N VAL A 150 -6.26 -8.01 -19.43
CA VAL A 150 -6.69 -9.42 -19.30
C VAL A 150 -5.73 -10.24 -18.47
N ALA A 151 -4.44 -10.19 -18.76
CA ALA A 151 -3.42 -10.94 -18.02
C ALA A 151 -3.39 -10.56 -16.53
N LEU A 152 -3.60 -9.30 -16.20
CA LEU A 152 -3.71 -8.83 -14.81
C LEU A 152 -4.97 -9.37 -14.15
N ALA A 153 -6.10 -9.39 -14.86
CA ALA A 153 -7.35 -9.93 -14.35
C ALA A 153 -7.26 -11.43 -14.07
N GLU A 154 -6.66 -12.22 -14.95
CA GLU A 154 -6.41 -13.64 -14.77
C GLU A 154 -5.53 -13.93 -13.54
N GLU A 155 -4.46 -13.15 -13.37
CA GLU A 155 -3.60 -13.29 -12.20
C GLU A 155 -4.31 -12.91 -10.90
N VAL A 156 -5.13 -11.86 -10.90
CA VAL A 156 -5.94 -11.47 -9.73
C VAL A 156 -6.93 -12.56 -9.36
N VAL A 157 -7.63 -13.16 -10.33
CA VAL A 157 -8.54 -14.29 -10.10
C VAL A 157 -7.79 -15.47 -9.48
N ARG A 158 -6.64 -15.84 -10.06
CA ARG A 158 -5.77 -16.89 -9.53
C ARG A 158 -5.34 -16.64 -8.08
N LEU A 159 -5.03 -15.40 -7.74
CA LEU A 159 -4.65 -15.01 -6.37
C LEU A 159 -5.84 -15.04 -5.41
N CYS A 160 -7.03 -14.67 -5.88
CA CYS A 160 -8.24 -14.70 -5.06
C CYS A 160 -8.65 -16.13 -4.64
N ASP A 161 -8.28 -17.14 -5.43
CA ASP A 161 -8.52 -18.56 -5.12
C ASP A 161 -7.50 -19.14 -4.12
N GLN A 162 -6.45 -18.39 -3.79
CA GLN A 162 -5.47 -18.83 -2.81
C GLN A 162 -5.96 -18.58 -1.37
N PRO A 163 -5.69 -19.51 -0.44
CA PRO A 163 -5.92 -19.25 0.97
C PRO A 163 -5.05 -18.09 1.44
N ASN A 164 -5.58 -17.26 2.31
CA ASN A 164 -4.81 -16.20 2.97
C ASN A 164 -5.10 -16.14 4.46
N ASP A 165 -4.09 -15.73 5.22
CA ASP A 165 -4.14 -15.57 6.66
C ASP A 165 -4.10 -14.08 7.04
N PHE A 166 -4.95 -13.27 6.38
CA PHE A 166 -4.98 -11.83 6.58
C PHE A 166 -4.89 -11.45 8.06
N THR A 167 -3.91 -10.62 8.38
CA THR A 167 -3.66 -10.09 9.71
C THR A 167 -3.58 -8.57 9.66
N TYR A 168 -3.71 -7.94 10.82
CA TYR A 168 -3.54 -6.50 10.98
C TYR A 168 -2.10 -6.16 11.42
N ALA A 169 -1.65 -4.94 11.14
CA ALA A 169 -0.32 -4.50 11.56
C ALA A 169 -0.20 -4.39 13.09
N TYR A 170 -1.30 -4.13 13.79
CA TYR A 170 -1.34 -3.99 15.25
C TYR A 170 -2.68 -4.45 15.84
N ASP A 171 -2.67 -4.78 17.13
CA ASP A 171 -3.87 -5.09 17.90
C ASP A 171 -4.46 -3.83 18.54
N LEU A 172 -5.78 -3.81 18.77
CA LEU A 172 -6.46 -2.64 19.36
C LEU A 172 -6.23 -2.49 20.87
N GLU A 173 -5.90 -3.56 21.54
CA GLU A 173 -5.76 -3.61 23.01
C GLU A 173 -4.49 -2.92 23.53
N GLY A 174 -3.49 -2.71 22.66
CA GLY A 174 -2.28 -1.99 23.02
C GLY A 174 -2.53 -0.48 23.20
N SER A 175 -1.61 0.19 23.91
CA SER A 175 -1.59 1.66 24.03
C SER A 175 -1.48 2.35 22.66
N ILE A 176 -1.81 3.63 22.59
CA ILE A 176 -1.64 4.45 21.39
C ILE A 176 -0.18 4.43 20.93
N GLU A 177 0.78 4.50 21.88
CA GLU A 177 2.21 4.46 21.54
C GLU A 177 2.64 3.10 20.99
N GLU A 178 2.17 1.99 21.54
CA GLU A 178 2.47 0.64 21.02
C GLU A 178 1.94 0.44 19.61
N LYS A 179 0.73 0.91 19.31
CA LYS A 179 0.15 0.86 17.96
C LYS A 179 0.95 1.71 16.97
N LEU A 180 1.37 2.90 17.36
CA LEU A 180 2.26 3.74 16.56
C LEU A 180 3.63 3.07 16.33
N ASN A 181 4.20 2.45 17.36
CA ASN A 181 5.44 1.68 17.23
C ASN A 181 5.28 0.51 16.26
N ALA A 182 4.17 -0.22 16.29
CA ALA A 182 3.91 -1.30 15.36
C ALA A 182 3.87 -0.80 13.90
N ILE A 183 3.24 0.36 13.65
CA ILE A 183 3.23 0.98 12.32
C ILE A 183 4.66 1.36 11.90
N VAL A 184 5.42 2.04 12.77
CA VAL A 184 6.79 2.46 12.48
C VAL A 184 7.69 1.25 12.18
N GLN A 185 7.63 0.21 13.00
CA GLN A 185 8.51 -0.95 12.88
C GLN A 185 8.11 -1.85 11.69
N LYS A 186 6.84 -2.20 11.57
CA LYS A 186 6.39 -3.17 10.57
C LYS A 186 6.26 -2.55 9.18
N ILE A 187 5.65 -1.37 9.08
CA ILE A 187 5.37 -0.73 7.78
C ILE A 187 6.58 0.04 7.26
N TYR A 188 7.29 0.77 8.13
CA TYR A 188 8.41 1.62 7.72
C TYR A 188 9.79 1.00 7.99
N GLY A 189 9.91 0.00 8.87
CA GLY A 189 11.19 -0.60 9.25
C GLY A 189 12.00 0.27 10.21
N GLY A 190 11.39 1.29 10.81
CA GLY A 190 12.01 2.13 11.83
C GLY A 190 12.17 1.41 13.17
N SER A 191 13.03 1.92 14.05
CA SER A 191 13.28 1.30 15.36
C SER A 191 12.17 1.60 16.37
N ARG A 192 11.67 2.82 16.40
CA ARG A 192 10.62 3.26 17.34
C ARG A 192 9.96 4.57 16.89
N VAL A 193 8.77 4.83 17.41
CA VAL A 193 8.15 6.16 17.36
C VAL A 193 8.80 7.08 18.39
N VAL A 194 8.95 8.35 18.05
CA VAL A 194 9.35 9.39 19.01
C VAL A 194 8.22 10.40 19.11
N LEU A 195 7.57 10.43 20.27
CA LEU A 195 6.48 11.36 20.56
C LEU A 195 7.04 12.61 21.26
N THR A 196 6.59 13.78 20.84
CA THR A 196 6.84 15.02 21.61
C THR A 196 6.14 14.93 22.96
N ALA A 197 6.59 15.70 23.95
CA ALA A 197 5.95 15.72 25.28
C ALA A 197 4.45 16.07 25.19
N ASN A 198 4.06 16.96 24.28
CA ASN A 198 2.65 17.29 24.05
C ASN A 198 1.87 16.11 23.45
N ALA A 199 2.44 15.40 22.47
CA ALA A 199 1.81 14.22 21.87
C ALA A 199 1.63 13.09 22.89
N GLN A 200 2.61 12.85 23.77
CA GLN A 200 2.51 11.88 24.87
C GLN A 200 1.38 12.25 25.83
N LYS A 201 1.28 13.52 26.21
CA LYS A 201 0.20 14.00 27.08
C LYS A 201 -1.18 13.81 26.44
N GLN A 202 -1.31 14.13 25.15
CA GLN A 202 -2.56 13.96 24.40
C GLN A 202 -2.93 12.46 24.26
N ALA A 203 -1.97 11.59 23.96
CA ALA A 203 -2.21 10.15 23.89
C ALA A 203 -2.77 9.60 25.21
N LYS A 204 -2.15 9.94 26.34
CA LYS A 204 -2.65 9.55 27.67
C LYS A 204 -4.03 10.10 27.97
N GLN A 205 -4.34 11.34 27.56
CA GLN A 205 -5.68 11.91 27.72
C GLN A 205 -6.72 11.16 26.90
N LEU A 206 -6.42 10.79 25.66
CA LEU A 206 -7.31 10.02 24.80
C LEU A 206 -7.57 8.62 25.37
N GLU A 207 -6.54 7.97 25.88
CA GLU A 207 -6.66 6.67 26.57
C GLU A 207 -7.57 6.78 27.80
N ALA A 208 -7.37 7.80 28.64
CA ALA A 208 -8.19 8.04 29.81
C ALA A 208 -9.67 8.36 29.47
N LEU A 209 -9.93 8.94 28.30
CA LEU A 209 -11.27 9.18 27.77
C LEU A 209 -11.91 7.94 27.11
N GLY A 210 -11.24 6.79 27.12
CA GLY A 210 -11.76 5.52 26.59
C GLY A 210 -11.51 5.30 25.09
N PHE A 211 -10.65 6.11 24.43
CA PHE A 211 -10.29 5.95 23.02
C PHE A 211 -9.05 5.06 22.82
N GLY A 212 -8.54 4.44 23.88
CA GLY A 212 -7.37 3.55 23.80
C GLY A 212 -7.53 2.42 22.80
N ASN A 213 -8.71 1.84 22.65
CA ASN A 213 -8.99 0.73 21.74
C ASN A 213 -9.38 1.17 20.30
N CYS A 214 -9.26 2.45 19.97
CA CYS A 214 -9.50 2.92 18.61
C CYS A 214 -8.34 2.58 17.66
N PRO A 215 -8.61 2.30 16.38
CA PRO A 215 -7.56 2.24 15.36
C PRO A 215 -6.84 3.59 15.23
N ILE A 216 -5.57 3.54 14.86
CA ILE A 216 -4.74 4.74 14.69
C ILE A 216 -4.83 5.23 13.24
N CYS A 217 -5.22 6.49 13.05
CA CYS A 217 -5.17 7.16 11.75
C CYS A 217 -4.06 8.20 11.76
N VAL A 218 -2.92 7.87 11.17
CA VAL A 218 -1.76 8.77 11.11
C VAL A 218 -1.79 9.57 9.82
N ALA A 219 -1.71 10.90 9.93
CA ALA A 219 -1.40 11.75 8.78
C ALA A 219 0.10 11.58 8.45
N LYS A 220 0.39 11.15 7.23
CA LYS A 220 1.74 10.79 6.79
C LYS A 220 2.09 11.55 5.51
N THR A 221 3.39 11.74 5.25
CA THR A 221 3.87 12.29 3.98
C THR A 221 3.95 11.20 2.91
N GLN A 222 3.65 11.54 1.66
CA GLN A 222 3.82 10.65 0.51
C GLN A 222 5.27 10.27 0.20
N TYR A 223 6.22 10.89 0.86
CA TYR A 223 7.65 10.62 0.71
C TYR A 223 8.23 9.80 1.87
N SER A 224 7.40 9.21 2.72
CA SER A 224 7.84 8.53 3.95
C SER A 224 8.85 7.42 3.68
N LEU A 225 8.65 6.59 2.65
CA LEU A 225 9.60 5.54 2.31
C LEU A 225 10.85 6.05 1.57
N CYS A 226 10.77 7.19 0.89
CA CYS A 226 11.93 7.82 0.27
C CYS A 226 12.98 8.28 1.30
N LEU A 227 12.56 8.54 2.54
CA LEU A 227 13.45 8.95 3.62
C LEU A 227 14.29 7.80 4.20
N LEU A 228 13.94 6.54 3.93
CA LEU A 228 14.71 5.39 4.39
C LEU A 228 16.12 5.31 3.79
N TYR A 229 16.36 6.00 2.68
CA TYR A 229 17.64 5.98 1.94
C TYR A 229 18.43 7.28 2.08
N THR A 230 17.86 8.32 2.69
CA THR A 230 18.48 9.64 2.84
C THR A 230 18.82 9.99 4.28
N SER A 231 18.49 9.15 5.24
CA SER A 231 18.93 9.32 6.64
C SER A 231 20.30 8.69 6.81
N PRO A 232 21.28 9.42 7.36
CA PRO A 232 22.60 8.88 7.72
C PRO A 232 22.52 7.83 8.82
#